data_9d78139407607d6dd6f976077408495b
#
_entry.id   9d78139407607d6dd6f976077408495b
#
_cell.length_a   1.000
_cell.length_b   1.000
_cell.length_c   1.000
_cell.angle_alpha   90.00
_cell.angle_beta   90.00
_cell.angle_gamma   90.00
#
_symmetry.space_group_name_H-M   'P 1'
#
loop_
_entity.id
_entity.type
_entity.pdbx_description
1 polymer ?
#
loop_
_entity_poly.entity_id
_entity_poly.type
_entity_poly.pdbx_seq_one_letter_code
_entity_poly.pdbx_strand_id
1 'polypeptide(L)'
;MMTDPIADMLTRIRNGNNAKHDTVDIPASNIKKEIAQILLDEGYIKGFDVIDDGKQGIIRIELKYGKHNEKVLSGIKRISKPGLRVYVKSDEIPRVLGGLGIAILSTSKGIMTDKEARKEGVGGEVLCYVW
;
A
#
# COMPACT_ATOMS: atom_id res chain seq x y z
N MET A 1 -14.67 -18.51 -6.26
CA MET A 1 -14.68 -17.27 -5.47
C MET A 1 -13.40 -16.51 -5.73
N MET A 2 -13.50 -15.25 -6.15
CA MET A 2 -12.32 -14.41 -6.29
C MET A 2 -11.89 -13.85 -4.94
N THR A 3 -10.58 -13.89 -4.68
CA THR A 3 -10.00 -13.30 -3.48
C THR A 3 -9.12 -12.12 -3.89
N ASP A 4 -8.99 -11.16 -3.01
CA ASP A 4 -8.11 -10.00 -3.20
C ASP A 4 -7.27 -9.80 -1.95
N PRO A 5 -6.11 -10.46 -1.86
CA PRO A 5 -5.23 -10.34 -0.70
C PRO A 5 -4.72 -8.92 -0.47
N ILE A 6 -4.56 -8.13 -1.55
CA ILE A 6 -4.15 -6.72 -1.43
C ILE A 6 -5.28 -5.92 -0.80
N ALA A 7 -6.52 -6.08 -1.27
CA ALA A 7 -7.67 -5.40 -0.66
C ALA A 7 -7.82 -5.76 0.81
N ASP A 8 -7.60 -7.02 1.18
CA ASP A 8 -7.63 -7.46 2.58
C ASP A 8 -6.57 -6.72 3.40
N MET A 9 -5.34 -6.63 2.90
CA MET A 9 -4.27 -5.87 3.54
C MET A 9 -4.66 -4.41 3.77
N LEU A 10 -5.18 -3.74 2.73
CA LEU A 10 -5.57 -2.33 2.82
C LEU A 10 -6.72 -2.13 3.81
N THR A 11 -7.67 -3.06 3.84
CA THR A 11 -8.79 -3.02 4.78
C THR A 11 -8.33 -3.17 6.22
N ARG A 12 -7.40 -4.09 6.48
CA ARG A 12 -6.83 -4.27 7.83
C ARG A 12 -6.10 -3.02 8.30
N ILE A 13 -5.32 -2.40 7.42
CA ILE A 13 -4.62 -1.14 7.74
C ILE A 13 -5.64 -0.04 8.02
N ARG A 14 -6.65 0.11 7.16
CA ARG A 14 -7.70 1.12 7.32
C ARG A 14 -8.44 0.96 8.65
N ASN A 15 -8.88 -0.25 8.95
CA ASN A 15 -9.63 -0.54 10.17
C ASN A 15 -8.78 -0.32 11.42
N GLY A 16 -7.53 -0.77 11.43
CA GLY A 16 -6.60 -0.55 12.53
C GLY A 16 -6.33 0.93 12.75
N ASN A 17 -6.14 1.67 11.67
CA ASN A 17 -5.90 3.12 11.70
C ASN A 17 -7.12 3.87 12.26
N ASN A 18 -8.33 3.50 11.83
CA ASN A 18 -9.57 4.11 12.33
C ASN A 18 -9.80 3.80 13.81
N ALA A 19 -9.47 2.60 14.26
CA ALA A 19 -9.62 2.18 15.65
C ALA A 19 -8.45 2.60 16.54
N LYS A 20 -7.46 3.30 15.98
CA LYS A 20 -6.26 3.76 16.70
C LYS A 20 -5.45 2.62 17.31
N HIS A 21 -5.39 1.48 16.62
CA HIS A 21 -4.53 0.38 17.04
C HIS A 21 -3.05 0.75 16.83
N ASP A 22 -2.17 0.21 17.67
CA ASP A 22 -0.72 0.40 17.51
C ASP A 22 -0.18 -0.41 16.35
N THR A 23 -0.68 -1.64 16.18
CA THR A 23 -0.24 -2.56 15.14
C THR A 23 -1.40 -3.27 14.47
N VAL A 24 -1.15 -3.75 13.25
CA VAL A 24 -2.05 -4.66 12.54
C VAL A 24 -1.23 -5.81 11.97
N ASP A 25 -1.80 -7.01 12.00
CA ASP A 25 -1.17 -8.22 11.46
C ASP A 25 -1.82 -8.60 10.14
N ILE A 26 -0.99 -8.95 9.16
CA ILE A 26 -1.41 -9.26 7.79
C ILE A 26 -0.70 -10.54 7.36
N PRO A 27 -1.41 -11.52 6.75
CA PRO A 27 -0.74 -12.68 6.17
C PRO A 27 0.31 -12.22 5.15
N ALA A 28 1.53 -12.73 5.26
CA ALA A 28 2.66 -12.25 4.46
C ALA A 28 2.63 -12.78 3.02
N SER A 29 3.15 -11.96 2.10
CA SER A 29 3.52 -12.35 0.75
C SER A 29 4.56 -11.35 0.26
N ASN A 30 5.27 -11.68 -0.82
CA ASN A 30 6.31 -10.80 -1.35
C ASN A 30 5.73 -9.45 -1.78
N ILE A 31 4.59 -9.44 -2.48
CA ILE A 31 3.98 -8.19 -2.93
C ILE A 31 3.53 -7.32 -1.75
N LYS A 32 2.98 -7.93 -0.70
CA LYS A 32 2.55 -7.19 0.49
C LYS A 32 3.74 -6.61 1.26
N LYS A 33 4.87 -7.32 1.31
CA LYS A 33 6.11 -6.79 1.90
C LYS A 33 6.60 -5.57 1.13
N GLU A 34 6.55 -5.61 -0.20
CA GLU A 34 6.94 -4.47 -1.03
C GLU A 34 6.02 -3.28 -0.83
N ILE A 35 4.71 -3.52 -0.70
CA ILE A 35 3.74 -2.46 -0.39
C ILE A 35 4.04 -1.85 0.99
N ALA A 36 4.30 -2.69 1.99
CA ALA A 36 4.64 -2.22 3.34
C ALA A 36 5.92 -1.37 3.33
N GLN A 37 6.93 -1.77 2.56
CA GLN A 37 8.17 -1.01 2.43
C GLN A 37 7.91 0.38 1.83
N ILE A 38 7.06 0.46 0.81
CA ILE A 38 6.68 1.75 0.21
C ILE A 38 5.96 2.63 1.24
N LEU A 39 5.01 2.06 1.98
CA LEU A 39 4.30 2.82 3.02
C LEU A 39 5.24 3.36 4.08
N LEU A 40 6.28 2.59 4.44
CA LEU A 40 7.30 3.02 5.37
C LEU A 40 8.17 4.14 4.77
N ASP A 41 8.67 3.95 3.56
CA ASP A 41 9.54 4.91 2.87
C ASP A 41 8.84 6.25 2.65
N GLU A 42 7.53 6.22 2.39
CA GLU A 42 6.73 7.42 2.16
C GLU A 42 6.16 8.03 3.45
N GLY A 43 6.48 7.43 4.60
CA GLY A 43 6.13 7.99 5.91
C GLY A 43 4.69 7.77 6.37
N TYR A 44 3.98 6.79 5.81
CA TYR A 44 2.60 6.49 6.18
C TYR A 44 2.48 5.53 7.37
N ILE A 45 3.51 4.72 7.60
CA ILE A 45 3.57 3.81 8.74
C ILE A 45 4.88 4.02 9.50
N LYS A 46 4.92 3.59 10.74
CA LYS A 46 6.10 3.75 11.61
C LYS A 46 7.15 2.69 11.33
N GLY A 47 6.73 1.48 10.99
CA GLY A 47 7.61 0.37 10.68
C GLY A 47 6.82 -0.89 10.42
N PHE A 48 7.52 -1.98 10.11
CA PHE A 48 6.92 -3.30 10.03
C PHE A 48 7.97 -4.39 10.28
N ASP A 49 7.50 -5.53 10.77
CA ASP A 49 8.31 -6.74 10.97
C ASP A 49 7.65 -7.90 10.25
N VAL A 50 8.48 -8.84 9.77
CA VAL A 50 8.00 -10.11 9.22
C VAL A 50 8.24 -11.18 10.27
N ILE A 51 7.16 -11.83 10.70
CA ILE A 51 7.18 -12.82 11.77
C ILE A 51 6.94 -14.19 11.16
N ASP A 52 7.82 -15.12 11.45
CA ASP A 52 7.66 -16.51 11.02
C ASP A 52 6.62 -17.19 11.92
N ASP A 53 5.56 -17.72 11.32
CA ASP A 53 4.49 -18.42 12.02
C ASP A 53 4.47 -19.91 11.66
N GLY A 54 5.53 -20.42 11.03
CA GLY A 54 5.60 -21.79 10.55
C GLY A 54 4.80 -22.04 9.27
N LYS A 55 4.23 -21.00 8.69
CA LYS A 55 3.45 -21.03 7.44
C LYS A 55 4.00 -19.98 6.49
N GLN A 56 3.13 -19.13 5.92
CA GLN A 56 3.54 -18.05 5.02
C GLN A 56 4.20 -16.87 5.75
N GLY A 57 3.97 -16.76 7.05
CA GLY A 57 4.43 -15.64 7.85
C GLY A 57 3.39 -14.55 8.01
N ILE A 58 3.70 -13.62 8.90
CA ILE A 58 2.83 -12.48 9.22
C ILE A 58 3.66 -11.21 9.06
N ILE A 59 3.08 -10.21 8.41
CA ILE A 59 3.63 -8.85 8.41
C ILE A 59 2.91 -8.11 9.54
N ARG A 60 3.67 -7.67 10.54
CA ARG A 60 3.13 -6.83 11.63
C ARG A 60 3.49 -5.39 11.33
N ILE A 61 2.49 -4.59 11.00
CA ILE A 61 2.65 -3.19 10.66
C ILE A 61 2.44 -2.35 11.90
N GLU A 62 3.41 -1.47 12.19
CA GLU A 62 3.30 -0.44 13.23
C GLU A 62 2.68 0.80 12.62
N LEU A 63 1.48 1.16 13.07
CA LEU A 63 0.75 2.32 12.56
C LEU A 63 1.35 3.61 13.14
N LYS A 64 1.17 4.71 12.41
CA LYS A 64 1.77 6.00 12.75
C LYS A 64 0.68 7.03 13.03
N TYR A 65 0.87 7.79 14.10
CA TYR A 65 -0.04 8.87 14.49
C TYR A 65 0.75 10.13 14.80
N GLY A 66 0.12 11.29 14.69
CA GLY A 66 0.74 12.55 15.04
C GLY A 66 0.75 12.83 16.54
N LYS A 67 1.27 13.99 16.92
CA LYS A 67 1.44 14.39 18.34
C LYS A 67 0.12 14.41 19.12
N HIS A 68 -0.99 14.70 18.46
CA HIS A 68 -2.32 14.76 19.07
C HIS A 68 -3.15 13.54 18.71
N ASN A 69 -2.49 12.42 18.41
CA ASN A 69 -3.11 11.15 18.03
C ASN A 69 -3.93 11.25 16.73
N GLU A 70 -3.65 12.25 15.90
CA GLU A 70 -4.28 12.36 14.58
C GLU A 70 -3.70 11.33 13.61
N LYS A 71 -4.52 10.93 12.64
CA LYS A 71 -4.11 9.95 11.62
C LYS A 71 -3.08 10.57 10.69
N VAL A 72 -1.97 9.88 10.46
CA VAL A 72 -0.99 10.22 9.42
C VAL A 72 -1.49 9.70 8.07
N LEU A 73 -2.03 8.47 8.04
CA LEU A 73 -2.66 7.90 6.87
C LEU A 73 -4.14 8.28 6.88
N SER A 74 -4.54 9.17 5.96
CA SER A 74 -5.92 9.69 5.89
C SER A 74 -6.83 8.77 5.10
N GLY A 75 -6.31 8.14 4.03
CA GLY A 75 -7.09 7.23 3.22
C GLY A 75 -6.22 6.23 2.49
N ILE A 76 -6.82 5.09 2.16
CA ILE A 76 -6.18 4.03 1.40
C ILE A 76 -7.28 3.34 0.59
N LYS A 77 -7.09 3.24 -0.73
CA LYS A 77 -8.13 2.76 -1.64
C LYS A 77 -7.57 1.79 -2.66
N ARG A 78 -8.19 0.60 -2.74
CA ARG A 78 -7.89 -0.38 -3.79
C ARG A 78 -8.40 0.15 -5.13
N ILE A 79 -7.56 0.14 -6.16
CA ILE A 79 -7.93 0.62 -7.50
C ILE A 79 -8.12 -0.58 -8.45
N SER A 80 -7.05 -1.29 -8.78
CA SER A 80 -7.15 -2.50 -9.60
C SER A 80 -7.70 -3.65 -8.76
N LYS A 81 -8.64 -4.41 -9.31
CA LYS A 81 -9.31 -5.51 -8.60
C LYS A 81 -9.28 -6.76 -9.49
N PRO A 82 -9.37 -7.97 -8.91
CA PRO A 82 -9.36 -9.20 -9.71
C PRO A 82 -10.38 -9.21 -10.84
N GLY A 83 -11.57 -8.65 -10.62
CA GLY A 83 -12.62 -8.58 -11.63
C GLY A 83 -12.56 -7.34 -12.53
N LEU A 84 -11.70 -6.38 -12.22
CA LEU A 84 -11.59 -5.12 -12.97
C LEU A 84 -10.17 -4.57 -12.81
N ARG A 85 -9.26 -5.04 -13.66
CA ARG A 85 -7.86 -4.58 -13.64
C ARG A 85 -7.73 -3.19 -14.26
N VAL A 86 -6.90 -2.36 -13.64
CA VAL A 86 -6.65 -0.98 -14.08
C VAL A 86 -5.16 -0.82 -14.44
N TYR A 87 -4.90 -0.57 -15.71
CA TYR A 87 -3.54 -0.37 -16.24
C TYR A 87 -3.41 1.04 -16.79
N VAL A 88 -2.24 1.63 -16.65
CA VAL A 88 -1.93 2.96 -17.20
C VAL A 88 -0.60 2.92 -17.94
N LYS A 89 -0.50 3.76 -18.97
CA LYS A 89 0.76 4.00 -19.69
C LYS A 89 1.59 5.01 -18.90
N SER A 90 2.89 5.08 -19.23
CA SER A 90 3.84 5.97 -18.53
C SER A 90 3.46 7.45 -18.57
N ASP A 91 2.74 7.89 -19.62
CA ASP A 91 2.28 9.27 -19.77
C ASP A 91 0.89 9.53 -19.16
N GLU A 92 0.26 8.49 -18.61
CA GLU A 92 -1.09 8.56 -18.05
C GLU A 92 -1.14 8.21 -16.55
N ILE A 93 0.01 8.21 -15.88
CA ILE A 93 0.08 7.82 -14.46
C ILE A 93 -0.66 8.87 -13.61
N PRO A 94 -1.65 8.44 -12.80
CA PRO A 94 -2.44 9.38 -12.02
C PRO A 94 -1.65 10.02 -10.87
N ARG A 95 -2.05 11.22 -10.51
CA ARG A 95 -1.57 11.89 -9.30
C ARG A 95 -2.68 11.86 -8.25
N VAL A 96 -2.31 11.51 -7.03
CA VAL A 96 -3.26 11.43 -5.91
C VAL A 96 -3.21 12.73 -5.14
N LEU A 97 -4.35 13.42 -5.01
CA LEU A 97 -4.46 14.73 -4.33
C LEU A 97 -3.40 15.73 -4.82
N GLY A 98 -3.25 15.85 -6.15
CA GLY A 98 -2.30 16.81 -6.73
C GLY A 98 -0.83 16.52 -6.40
N GLY A 99 -0.51 15.29 -6.00
CA GLY A 99 0.84 14.87 -5.64
C GLY A 99 1.10 14.81 -4.14
N LEU A 100 0.12 15.16 -3.30
CA LEU A 100 0.25 15.03 -1.85
C LEU A 100 0.16 13.57 -1.38
N GLY A 101 -0.60 12.74 -2.10
CA GLY A 101 -0.66 11.30 -1.87
C GLY A 101 0.19 10.54 -2.89
N ILE A 102 0.08 9.23 -2.87
CA ILE A 102 0.78 8.34 -3.79
C ILE A 102 -0.17 7.33 -4.43
N ALA A 103 0.17 6.90 -5.65
CA ALA A 103 -0.34 5.66 -6.21
C ALA A 103 0.76 4.62 -6.11
N ILE A 104 0.40 3.37 -5.86
CA ILE A 104 1.34 2.25 -5.86
C ILE A 104 1.03 1.42 -7.10
N LEU A 105 2.05 1.21 -7.94
CA LEU A 105 1.92 0.50 -9.21
C LEU A 105 2.76 -0.77 -9.21
N SER A 106 2.24 -1.79 -9.91
CA SER A 106 3.01 -2.97 -10.29
C SER A 106 3.48 -2.78 -11.73
N THR A 107 4.79 -2.67 -11.91
CA THR A 107 5.42 -2.41 -13.22
C THR A 107 6.36 -3.55 -13.60
N SER A 108 6.85 -3.52 -14.84
CA SER A 108 7.86 -4.47 -15.30
C SER A 108 9.18 -4.38 -14.50
N LYS A 109 9.40 -3.27 -13.81
CA LYS A 109 10.59 -3.03 -12.97
C LYS A 109 10.30 -3.20 -11.48
N GLY A 110 9.14 -3.73 -11.12
CA GLY A 110 8.75 -3.99 -9.74
C GLY A 110 7.61 -3.11 -9.24
N ILE A 111 7.34 -3.24 -7.96
CA ILE A 111 6.32 -2.44 -7.26
C ILE A 111 6.95 -1.09 -6.91
N MET A 112 6.29 -0.01 -7.27
CA MET A 112 6.82 1.34 -7.04
C MET A 112 5.72 2.38 -6.93
N THR A 113 6.09 3.59 -6.49
CA THR A 113 5.16 4.72 -6.44
C THR A 113 4.96 5.32 -7.84
N ASP A 114 3.90 6.12 -7.98
CA ASP A 114 3.65 6.88 -9.20
C ASP A 114 4.81 7.80 -9.56
N LYS A 115 5.43 8.42 -8.55
CA LYS A 115 6.59 9.31 -8.76
C LYS A 115 7.77 8.54 -9.35
N GLU A 116 8.06 7.38 -8.80
CA GLU A 116 9.15 6.52 -9.27
C GLU A 116 8.84 5.99 -10.68
N ALA A 117 7.61 5.57 -10.93
CA ALA A 117 7.20 5.09 -12.26
C ALA A 117 7.32 6.18 -13.33
N ARG A 118 6.94 7.41 -13.01
CA ARG A 118 7.13 8.55 -13.93
C ARG A 118 8.61 8.80 -14.21
N LYS A 119 9.44 8.76 -13.17
CA LYS A 119 10.88 8.95 -13.29
C LYS A 119 11.52 7.86 -14.18
N GLU A 120 11.11 6.61 -13.99
CA GLU A 120 11.60 5.48 -14.78
C GLU A 120 10.97 5.39 -16.17
N GLY A 121 9.92 6.16 -16.43
CA GLY A 121 9.23 6.14 -17.73
C GLY A 121 8.47 4.86 -17.97
N VAL A 122 7.94 4.22 -16.95
CA VAL A 122 7.20 2.95 -17.05
C VAL A 122 5.77 3.12 -16.58
N GLY A 123 4.83 2.44 -17.25
CA GLY A 123 3.46 2.28 -16.79
C GLY A 123 3.29 0.94 -16.09
N GLY A 124 2.07 0.62 -15.71
CA GLY A 124 1.77 -0.64 -15.08
C GLY A 124 0.36 -0.72 -14.52
N GLU A 125 0.14 -1.70 -13.66
CA GLU A 125 -1.13 -1.89 -12.98
C GLU A 125 -1.18 -0.97 -11.75
N VAL A 126 -2.25 -0.17 -11.65
CA VAL A 126 -2.44 0.72 -10.49
C VAL A 126 -3.10 -0.10 -9.36
N LEU A 127 -2.33 -0.43 -8.35
CA LEU A 127 -2.79 -1.29 -7.25
C LEU A 127 -3.70 -0.54 -6.30
N CYS A 128 -3.28 0.65 -5.86
CA CYS A 128 -4.01 1.41 -4.85
C CYS A 128 -3.57 2.88 -4.83
N TYR A 129 -4.39 3.69 -4.17
CA TYR A 129 -4.05 5.07 -3.80
C TYR A 129 -3.91 5.15 -2.28
N VAL A 130 -2.96 5.98 -1.83
CA VAL A 130 -2.71 6.23 -0.40
C VAL A 130 -2.50 7.74 -0.20
N TRP A 131 -3.11 8.27 0.83
CA TRP A 131 -2.95 9.69 1.14
C TRP A 131 -3.14 10.00 2.62
#